data_8e6714a0997592fa1a8165660cbb464e
#
_entry.id   8e6714a0997592fa1a8165660cbb464e
#
_cell.length_a   1.000
_cell.length_b   1.000
_cell.length_c   1.000
_cell.angle_alpha   90.00
_cell.angle_beta   90.00
_cell.angle_gamma   90.00
#
_symmetry.space_group_name_H-M   'P 1'
#
loop_
_entity.id
_entity.type
_entity.pdbx_description
1 polymer ?
#
loop_
_entity_poly.entity_id
_entity_poly.type
_entity_poly.pdbx_seq_one_letter_code
_entity_poly.pdbx_strand_id
1 'polypeptide(L)'
;MASEKPHMNLVFIGHVDAGKSTSVGRILLDTHHIEQHIIDKYRKEAEAKGKGSFEFAWVMDGLKEERERGVTIDVAHKKFTSDKYYFTIIDAPGHRDFVKNMITGTSQADAAVLVVAAPEGVMAQTKEHVFLAKTLGVNQIIININKMDATKPEWSEERFN
;
A
#
# COMPACT_ATOMS: atom_id res chain seq x y z
N MET A 1 -23.85 7.60 -24.72
CA MET A 1 -22.64 6.79 -24.48
C MET A 1 -22.08 7.28 -23.15
N ALA A 2 -22.04 6.46 -22.11
CA ALA A 2 -21.33 6.83 -20.89
C ALA A 2 -19.84 6.94 -21.26
N SER A 3 -19.21 8.10 -21.02
CA SER A 3 -17.78 8.28 -21.27
C SER A 3 -17.04 7.30 -20.38
N GLU A 4 -16.24 6.42 -20.97
CA GLU A 4 -15.35 5.55 -20.21
C GLU A 4 -14.43 6.46 -19.36
N LYS A 5 -14.41 6.20 -18.06
CA LYS A 5 -13.53 6.94 -17.14
C LYS A 5 -12.08 6.64 -17.52
N PRO A 6 -11.18 7.65 -17.52
CA PRO A 6 -9.76 7.40 -17.74
C PRO A 6 -9.23 6.39 -16.74
N HIS A 7 -8.40 5.47 -17.22
CA HIS A 7 -7.75 4.46 -16.39
C HIS A 7 -6.41 4.94 -15.87
N MET A 8 -6.07 4.62 -14.64
CA MET A 8 -4.80 4.95 -14.00
C MET A 8 -4.31 3.79 -13.14
N ASN A 9 -3.06 3.40 -13.33
CA ASN A 9 -2.37 2.42 -12.49
C ASN A 9 -1.58 3.13 -11.40
N LEU A 10 -1.90 2.85 -10.14
CA LEU A 10 -1.22 3.38 -8.96
C LEU A 10 -0.43 2.28 -8.27
N VAL A 11 0.89 2.44 -8.14
CA VAL A 11 1.72 1.53 -7.35
C VAL A 11 1.97 2.10 -5.96
N PHE A 12 1.83 1.25 -4.93
CA PHE A 12 2.21 1.57 -3.56
C PHE A 12 3.62 1.04 -3.29
N ILE A 13 4.55 1.96 -3.01
CA ILE A 13 5.97 1.66 -2.73
C ILE A 13 6.38 2.21 -1.36
N GLY A 14 7.48 1.72 -0.83
CA GLY A 14 8.02 2.15 0.47
C GLY A 14 8.59 0.98 1.25
N HIS A 15 9.23 1.29 2.38
CA HIS A 15 9.86 0.32 3.26
C HIS A 15 8.88 -0.77 3.72
N VAL A 16 9.41 -1.94 4.10
CA VAL A 16 8.62 -2.98 4.77
C VAL A 16 7.95 -2.41 6.02
N ASP A 17 6.76 -2.86 6.34
CA ASP A 17 5.95 -2.40 7.48
C ASP A 17 5.59 -0.89 7.49
N ALA A 18 5.86 -0.13 6.43
CA ALA A 18 5.41 1.27 6.34
C ALA A 18 3.89 1.42 6.27
N GLY A 19 3.14 0.32 6.02
CA GLY A 19 1.68 0.30 5.97
C GLY A 19 1.08 0.44 4.58
N LYS A 20 1.78 0.02 3.53
CA LYS A 20 1.30 0.04 2.14
C LYS A 20 -0.01 -0.72 1.97
N SER A 21 0.00 -2.02 2.21
CA SER A 21 -1.18 -2.90 2.07
C SER A 21 -2.32 -2.48 3.01
N THR A 22 -2.00 -1.99 4.21
CA THR A 22 -2.98 -1.44 5.16
C THR A 22 -3.67 -0.21 4.59
N SER A 23 -2.91 0.73 4.01
CA SER A 23 -3.46 1.95 3.38
C SER A 23 -4.35 1.61 2.19
N VAL A 24 -3.95 0.65 1.37
CA VAL A 24 -4.76 0.16 0.24
C VAL A 24 -6.06 -0.46 0.73
N GLY A 25 -6.00 -1.36 1.71
CA GLY A 25 -7.19 -2.00 2.29
C GLY A 25 -8.17 -0.97 2.86
N ARG A 26 -7.66 0.08 3.50
CA ARG A 26 -8.48 1.18 4.02
C ARG A 26 -9.14 2.00 2.90
N ILE A 27 -8.39 2.35 1.85
CA ILE A 27 -8.95 3.05 0.68
C ILE A 27 -10.09 2.24 0.05
N LEU A 28 -9.92 0.93 -0.12
CA LEU A 28 -10.93 0.05 -0.71
C LEU A 28 -12.19 -0.05 0.16
N LEU A 29 -12.06 0.00 1.48
CA LEU A 29 -13.19 0.04 2.39
C LEU A 29 -13.92 1.39 2.30
N ASP A 30 -13.20 2.51 2.43
CA ASP A 30 -13.77 3.85 2.44
C ASP A 30 -14.42 4.23 1.10
N THR A 31 -13.97 3.63 0.01
CA THR A 31 -14.56 3.78 -1.34
C THR A 31 -15.65 2.74 -1.65
N HIS A 32 -16.10 1.97 -0.66
CA HIS A 32 -17.14 0.94 -0.77
C HIS A 32 -16.87 -0.17 -1.80
N HIS A 33 -15.58 -0.45 -2.10
CA HIS A 33 -15.19 -1.56 -2.97
C HIS A 33 -14.94 -2.86 -2.20
N ILE A 34 -14.94 -2.78 -0.88
CA ILE A 34 -14.93 -3.91 0.05
C ILE A 34 -15.97 -3.65 1.12
N GLU A 35 -16.73 -4.67 1.45
CA GLU A 35 -17.75 -4.58 2.47
C GLU A 35 -17.15 -4.76 3.87
N GLN A 36 -17.72 -4.06 4.85
CA GLN A 36 -17.27 -4.07 6.24
C GLN A 36 -17.19 -5.49 6.82
N HIS A 37 -18.12 -6.37 6.47
CA HIS A 37 -18.12 -7.75 6.99
C HIS A 37 -16.89 -8.57 6.59
N ILE A 38 -16.25 -8.24 5.45
CA ILE A 38 -15.00 -8.88 5.00
C ILE A 38 -13.84 -8.46 5.92
N ILE A 39 -13.78 -7.16 6.25
CA ILE A 39 -12.79 -6.64 7.21
C ILE A 39 -13.01 -7.27 8.59
N ASP A 40 -14.25 -7.37 9.05
CA ASP A 40 -14.58 -7.97 10.35
C ASP A 40 -14.20 -9.46 10.41
N LYS A 41 -14.34 -10.17 9.29
CA LYS A 41 -13.84 -11.54 9.16
C LYS A 41 -12.32 -11.61 9.30
N TYR A 42 -11.60 -10.78 8.54
CA TYR A 42 -10.13 -10.74 8.61
C TYR A 42 -9.63 -10.29 9.98
N ARG A 43 -10.33 -9.36 10.65
CA ARG A 43 -10.00 -8.95 12.03
C ARG A 43 -10.06 -10.14 12.98
N LYS A 44 -11.14 -10.91 12.98
CA LYS A 44 -11.27 -12.11 13.83
C LYS A 44 -10.17 -13.15 13.54
N GLU A 45 -9.87 -13.38 12.27
CA GLU A 45 -8.81 -14.31 11.88
C GLU A 45 -7.41 -13.80 12.29
N ALA A 46 -7.17 -12.48 12.18
CA ALA A 46 -5.91 -11.86 12.58
C ALA A 46 -5.72 -11.87 14.09
N GLU A 47 -6.75 -11.57 14.86
CA GLU A 47 -6.74 -11.66 16.33
C GLU A 47 -6.43 -13.08 16.81
N ALA A 48 -7.06 -14.09 16.18
CA ALA A 48 -6.80 -15.51 16.50
C ALA A 48 -5.33 -15.92 16.24
N LYS A 49 -4.62 -15.19 15.36
CA LYS A 49 -3.20 -15.43 15.06
C LYS A 49 -2.26 -14.44 15.76
N GLY A 50 -2.76 -13.61 16.68
CA GLY A 50 -1.96 -12.59 17.37
C GLY A 50 -1.52 -11.42 16.47
N LYS A 51 -2.21 -11.17 15.36
CA LYS A 51 -1.91 -10.13 14.37
C LYS A 51 -3.09 -9.17 14.17
N GLY A 52 -3.71 -8.73 15.26
CA GLY A 52 -4.98 -7.97 15.26
C GLY A 52 -5.00 -6.64 14.48
N SER A 53 -3.83 -6.11 14.08
CA SER A 53 -3.75 -4.87 13.29
C SER A 53 -3.58 -5.11 11.77
N PHE A 54 -3.68 -6.36 11.31
CA PHE A 54 -3.40 -6.71 9.91
C PHE A 54 -4.66 -6.93 9.05
N GLU A 55 -5.85 -6.67 9.58
CA GLU A 55 -7.13 -6.91 8.88
C GLU A 55 -7.21 -6.21 7.52
N PHE A 56 -6.71 -4.97 7.42
CA PHE A 56 -6.69 -4.23 6.16
C PHE A 56 -5.62 -4.74 5.20
N ALA A 57 -4.45 -5.11 5.70
CA ALA A 57 -3.39 -5.66 4.87
C ALA A 57 -3.81 -6.99 4.24
N TRP A 58 -4.55 -7.82 4.95
CA TRP A 58 -5.03 -9.11 4.45
C TRP A 58 -6.03 -9.03 3.29
N VAL A 59 -6.59 -7.86 3.06
CA VAL A 59 -7.37 -7.58 1.85
C VAL A 59 -6.51 -7.71 0.59
N MET A 60 -5.25 -7.32 0.67
CA MET A 60 -4.28 -7.40 -0.42
C MET A 60 -3.53 -8.72 -0.43
N ASP A 61 -3.25 -9.29 0.75
CA ASP A 61 -2.46 -10.51 0.91
C ASP A 61 -3.25 -11.75 0.45
N GLY A 62 -3.11 -12.11 -0.81
CA GLY A 62 -3.80 -13.25 -1.43
C GLY A 62 -3.23 -14.60 -0.98
N LEU A 63 -1.94 -14.66 -0.65
CA LEU A 63 -1.24 -15.89 -0.29
C LEU A 63 -1.30 -16.16 1.22
N LYS A 64 -1.48 -17.44 1.57
CA LYS A 64 -1.44 -17.86 2.97
C LYS A 64 -0.09 -17.53 3.63
N GLU A 65 1.00 -17.68 2.87
CA GLU A 65 2.35 -17.39 3.33
C GLU A 65 2.56 -15.89 3.64
N GLU A 66 1.98 -15.00 2.86
CA GLU A 66 1.99 -13.55 3.11
C GLU A 66 1.33 -13.23 4.45
N ARG A 67 0.13 -13.80 4.68
CA ARG A 67 -0.59 -13.61 5.95
C ARG A 67 0.14 -14.20 7.16
N GLU A 68 0.86 -15.31 6.98
CA GLU A 68 1.65 -15.93 8.05
C GLU A 68 2.91 -15.12 8.37
N ARG A 69 3.60 -14.62 7.34
CA ARG A 69 4.82 -13.82 7.50
C ARG A 69 4.51 -12.35 7.86
N GLY A 70 3.39 -11.81 7.41
CA GLY A 70 3.00 -10.40 7.54
C GLY A 70 3.76 -9.50 6.57
N VAL A 71 4.22 -10.04 5.44
CA VAL A 71 4.92 -9.29 4.38
C VAL A 71 4.34 -9.67 3.03
N THR A 72 4.20 -8.68 2.15
CA THR A 72 3.82 -8.91 0.75
C THR A 72 4.98 -9.57 0.01
N ILE A 73 4.72 -10.65 -0.68
CA ILE A 73 5.70 -11.42 -1.44
C ILE A 73 5.53 -11.16 -2.93
N ASP A 74 4.30 -11.20 -3.40
CA ASP A 74 3.96 -11.02 -4.81
C ASP A 74 3.14 -9.74 -5.04
N VAL A 75 3.06 -9.31 -6.29
CA VAL A 75 2.33 -8.11 -6.68
C VAL A 75 0.83 -8.37 -6.65
N ALA A 76 0.13 -7.63 -5.82
CA ALA A 76 -1.33 -7.71 -5.74
C ALA A 76 -1.98 -6.58 -6.52
N HIS A 77 -3.05 -6.90 -7.26
CA HIS A 77 -3.81 -5.94 -8.05
C HIS A 77 -5.24 -5.85 -7.54
N LYS A 78 -5.72 -4.65 -7.26
CA LYS A 78 -7.12 -4.37 -6.94
C LYS A 78 -7.61 -3.20 -7.77
N LYS A 79 -8.90 -3.23 -8.08
CA LYS A 79 -9.54 -2.22 -8.91
C LYS A 79 -10.54 -1.44 -8.10
N PHE A 80 -10.57 -0.12 -8.28
CA PHE A 80 -11.62 0.72 -7.72
C PHE A 80 -11.95 1.89 -8.65
N THR A 81 -13.10 2.49 -8.45
CA THR A 81 -13.60 3.58 -9.29
C THR A 81 -13.95 4.78 -8.42
N SER A 82 -13.42 5.93 -8.77
CA SER A 82 -13.87 7.23 -8.26
C SER A 82 -14.88 7.88 -9.23
N ASP A 83 -15.36 9.06 -8.90
CA ASP A 83 -16.26 9.80 -9.80
C ASP A 83 -15.64 10.11 -11.16
N LYS A 84 -14.32 10.34 -11.19
CA LYS A 84 -13.58 10.80 -12.38
C LYS A 84 -12.74 9.72 -13.06
N TYR A 85 -12.21 8.76 -12.31
CA TYR A 85 -11.21 7.81 -12.79
C TYR A 85 -11.55 6.37 -12.40
N TYR A 86 -11.05 5.45 -13.21
CA TYR A 86 -10.95 4.04 -12.89
C TYR A 86 -9.50 3.71 -12.53
N PHE A 87 -9.28 3.12 -11.37
CA PHE A 87 -7.94 2.83 -10.87
C PHE A 87 -7.67 1.34 -10.80
N THR A 88 -6.44 0.96 -11.13
CA THR A 88 -5.86 -0.30 -10.69
C THR A 88 -4.78 0.01 -9.65
N ILE A 89 -4.99 -0.42 -8.43
CA ILE A 89 -3.97 -0.37 -7.38
C ILE A 89 -3.05 -1.57 -7.52
N ILE A 90 -1.76 -1.31 -7.46
CA ILE A 90 -0.68 -2.28 -7.48
C ILE A 90 0.03 -2.19 -6.13
N ASP A 91 -0.14 -3.22 -5.28
CA ASP A 91 0.61 -3.31 -4.02
C ASP A 91 1.89 -4.09 -4.27
N ALA A 92 3.02 -3.40 -4.15
CA ALA A 92 4.34 -3.97 -4.43
C ALA A 92 5.06 -4.35 -3.13
N PRO A 93 5.80 -5.48 -3.12
CA PRO A 93 6.59 -5.89 -1.95
C PRO A 93 7.57 -4.80 -1.52
N GLY A 94 7.65 -4.56 -0.20
CA GLY A 94 8.61 -3.61 0.38
C GLY A 94 9.94 -4.23 0.78
N HIS A 95 10.00 -5.56 0.89
CA HIS A 95 11.18 -6.26 1.37
C HIS A 95 12.23 -6.44 0.27
N ARG A 96 13.52 -6.22 0.60
CA ARG A 96 14.64 -6.33 -0.34
C ARG A 96 14.73 -7.67 -1.08
N ASP A 97 14.30 -8.75 -0.46
CA ASP A 97 14.34 -10.08 -1.05
C ASP A 97 13.36 -10.23 -2.23
N PHE A 98 12.40 -9.31 -2.36
CA PHE A 98 11.37 -9.32 -3.40
C PHE A 98 11.49 -8.14 -4.39
N VAL A 99 12.67 -7.55 -4.52
CA VAL A 99 12.94 -6.39 -5.41
C VAL A 99 12.51 -6.68 -6.85
N LYS A 100 12.66 -7.90 -7.35
CA LYS A 100 12.23 -8.28 -8.71
C LYS A 100 10.73 -8.10 -8.88
N ASN A 101 9.92 -8.54 -7.92
CA ASN A 101 8.46 -8.39 -7.96
C ASN A 101 8.07 -6.91 -7.82
N MET A 102 8.78 -6.16 -6.98
CA MET A 102 8.59 -4.71 -6.84
C MET A 102 8.86 -3.98 -8.17
N ILE A 103 9.94 -4.32 -8.88
CA ILE A 103 10.24 -3.76 -10.21
C ILE A 103 9.11 -4.07 -11.20
N THR A 104 8.62 -5.30 -11.22
CA THR A 104 7.52 -5.71 -12.10
C THR A 104 6.25 -4.91 -11.83
N GLY A 105 5.87 -4.75 -10.56
CA GLY A 105 4.71 -3.94 -10.18
C GLY A 105 4.88 -2.47 -10.55
N THR A 106 6.04 -1.90 -10.24
CA THR A 106 6.32 -0.47 -10.48
C THR A 106 6.37 -0.14 -11.97
N SER A 107 6.88 -1.03 -12.83
CA SER A 107 6.97 -0.81 -14.28
C SER A 107 5.61 -0.71 -14.97
N GLN A 108 4.53 -1.11 -14.31
CA GLN A 108 3.16 -1.05 -14.83
C GLN A 108 2.40 0.21 -14.38
N ALA A 109 3.01 1.06 -13.55
CA ALA A 109 2.34 2.16 -12.89
C ALA A 109 2.45 3.48 -13.67
N ASP A 110 1.37 4.26 -13.66
CA ASP A 110 1.33 5.64 -14.16
C ASP A 110 1.79 6.62 -13.07
N ALA A 111 1.49 6.31 -11.81
CA ALA A 111 1.90 7.10 -10.66
C ALA A 111 2.23 6.19 -9.46
N ALA A 112 3.05 6.69 -8.54
CA ALA A 112 3.41 5.98 -7.32
C ALA A 112 2.90 6.70 -6.07
N VAL A 113 2.44 5.93 -5.09
CA VAL A 113 2.21 6.39 -3.72
C VAL A 113 3.35 5.86 -2.86
N LEU A 114 4.23 6.76 -2.44
CA LEU A 114 5.33 6.46 -1.53
C LEU A 114 4.81 6.53 -0.09
N VAL A 115 4.78 5.39 0.59
CA VAL A 115 4.35 5.32 1.98
C VAL A 115 5.57 5.35 2.90
N VAL A 116 5.60 6.34 3.79
CA VAL A 116 6.66 6.55 4.78
C VAL A 116 6.04 6.50 6.17
N ALA A 117 6.53 5.64 7.04
CA ALA A 117 6.10 5.61 8.43
C ALA A 117 6.76 6.75 9.22
N ALA A 118 5.99 7.66 9.79
CA ALA A 118 6.49 8.85 10.48
C ALA A 118 7.49 8.56 11.63
N PRO A 119 7.32 7.51 12.46
CA PRO A 119 8.29 7.18 13.50
C PRO A 119 9.66 6.77 12.96
N GLU A 120 9.68 6.11 11.81
CA GLU A 120 10.90 5.56 11.20
C GLU A 120 11.56 6.54 10.23
N GLY A 121 10.74 7.37 9.56
CA GLY A 121 11.18 8.31 8.55
C GLY A 121 11.64 7.65 7.25
N VAL A 122 12.50 8.35 6.52
CA VAL A 122 13.01 7.90 5.22
C VAL A 122 14.12 6.87 5.40
N MET A 123 13.80 5.60 5.15
CA MET A 123 14.72 4.47 5.27
C MET A 123 15.51 4.25 3.97
N ALA A 124 16.54 3.39 4.02
CA ALA A 124 17.35 3.05 2.85
C ALA A 124 16.49 2.49 1.69
N GLN A 125 15.58 1.55 1.98
CA GLN A 125 14.66 1.00 0.99
C GLN A 125 13.68 2.05 0.44
N THR A 126 13.29 3.05 1.23
CA THR A 126 12.47 4.17 0.74
C THR A 126 13.17 4.89 -0.41
N LYS A 127 14.48 5.18 -0.25
CA LYS A 127 15.30 5.84 -1.27
C LYS A 127 15.47 4.96 -2.51
N GLU A 128 15.74 3.67 -2.32
CA GLU A 128 15.87 2.69 -3.41
C GLU A 128 14.59 2.60 -4.23
N HIS A 129 13.43 2.53 -3.58
CA HIS A 129 12.15 2.44 -4.25
C HIS A 129 11.82 3.68 -5.06
N VAL A 130 12.11 4.88 -4.54
CA VAL A 130 11.93 6.14 -5.28
C VAL A 130 12.85 6.19 -6.49
N PHE A 131 14.11 5.81 -6.32
CA PHE A 131 15.06 5.76 -7.42
C PHE A 131 14.61 4.78 -8.53
N LEU A 132 14.19 3.57 -8.15
CA LEU A 132 13.68 2.57 -9.08
C LEU A 132 12.41 3.03 -9.79
N ALA A 133 11.44 3.59 -9.06
CA ALA A 133 10.22 4.13 -9.64
C ALA A 133 10.53 5.18 -10.72
N LYS A 134 11.42 6.11 -10.41
CA LYS A 134 11.85 7.14 -11.36
C LYS A 134 12.59 6.57 -12.57
N THR A 135 13.46 5.60 -12.36
CA THR A 135 14.19 4.90 -13.44
C THR A 135 13.25 4.13 -14.37
N LEU A 136 12.17 3.58 -13.83
CA LEU A 136 11.14 2.85 -14.56
C LEU A 136 10.11 3.77 -15.26
N GLY A 137 10.28 5.09 -15.17
CA GLY A 137 9.45 6.07 -15.87
C GLY A 137 8.25 6.58 -15.08
N VAL A 138 8.11 6.23 -13.80
CA VAL A 138 7.07 6.77 -12.92
C VAL A 138 7.47 8.17 -12.47
N ASN A 139 6.89 9.19 -13.12
CA ASN A 139 7.26 10.60 -12.88
C ASN A 139 6.37 11.30 -11.86
N GLN A 140 5.23 10.73 -11.52
CA GLN A 140 4.29 11.28 -10.54
C GLN A 140 4.36 10.49 -9.26
N ILE A 141 4.74 11.14 -8.17
CA ILE A 141 4.87 10.53 -6.84
C ILE A 141 4.05 11.32 -5.84
N ILE A 142 3.14 10.63 -5.17
CA ILE A 142 2.39 11.13 -4.01
C ILE A 142 3.09 10.60 -2.76
N ILE A 143 3.39 11.46 -1.80
CA ILE A 143 3.98 11.06 -0.52
C ILE A 143 2.86 10.92 0.51
N ASN A 144 2.75 9.72 1.09
CA ASN A 144 1.85 9.41 2.19
C ASN A 144 2.65 9.19 3.47
N ILE A 145 2.58 10.14 4.40
CA ILE A 145 3.17 10.00 5.73
C ILE A 145 2.19 9.24 6.62
N ASN A 146 2.53 8.01 6.95
CA ASN A 146 1.69 7.08 7.68
C ASN A 146 2.12 6.94 9.15
N LYS A 147 1.29 6.30 9.98
CA LYS A 147 1.55 6.05 11.41
C LYS A 147 1.81 7.33 12.22
N MET A 148 1.12 8.41 11.90
CA MET A 148 1.25 9.68 12.61
C MET A 148 0.77 9.59 14.08
N ASP A 149 -0.15 8.67 14.36
CA ASP A 149 -0.62 8.29 15.70
C ASP A 149 0.47 7.65 16.57
N ALA A 150 1.50 7.09 15.95
CA ALA A 150 2.63 6.46 16.65
C ALA A 150 3.83 7.41 16.89
N THR A 151 3.73 8.69 16.49
CA THR A 151 4.77 9.70 16.76
C THR A 151 4.75 10.17 18.22
N LYS A 152 5.82 10.82 18.67
CA LYS A 152 5.91 11.43 20.00
C LYS A 152 6.30 12.92 19.87
N PRO A 153 5.38 13.87 20.15
CA PRO A 153 3.95 13.64 20.44
C PRO A 153 3.19 13.02 19.27
N GLU A 154 2.03 12.40 19.53
CA GLU A 154 1.14 11.92 18.49
C GLU A 154 0.80 13.06 17.50
N TRP A 155 0.72 12.73 16.20
CA TRP A 155 0.47 13.70 15.12
C TRP A 155 1.48 14.86 15.07
N SER A 156 2.74 14.57 15.36
CA SER A 156 3.82 15.55 15.37
C SER A 156 4.01 16.24 14.01
N GLU A 157 3.82 17.55 13.96
CA GLU A 157 4.06 18.37 12.78
C GLU A 157 5.55 18.36 12.37
N GLU A 158 6.45 18.36 13.35
CA GLU A 158 7.90 18.26 13.11
C GLU A 158 8.28 16.97 12.40
N ARG A 159 7.59 15.86 12.72
CA ARG A 159 7.85 14.56 12.07
C ARG A 159 7.20 14.45 10.70
N PHE A 160 6.18 15.25 10.44
CA PHE A 160 5.53 15.32 9.13
C PHE A 160 6.37 16.11 8.11
N ASN A 161 6.99 17.22 8.54
CA ASN A 161 7.84 18.10 7.75
C ASN A 161 9.30 17.57 7.67
#